data_5beb48f32f6d0e36d6c8ac213f50a067
#
_entry.id   5beb48f32f6d0e36d6c8ac213f50a067
#
_cell.length_a   1.000
_cell.length_b   1.000
_cell.length_c   1.000
_cell.angle_alpha   90.00
_cell.angle_beta   90.00
_cell.angle_gamma   90.00
#
_symmetry.space_group_name_H-M   'P 1'
#
loop_
_entity.id
_entity.type
_entity.pdbx_description
1 polymer ?
#
loop_
_entity_poly.entity_id
_entity_poly.type
_entity_poly.pdbx_seq_one_letter_code
_entity_poly.pdbx_strand_id
1 'polypeptide(L)'
;MTPNKPLFINMNKPEIIIRPARIEDAAAIARTVAEAIGDEVALNNYCGKDYLSVLTEISRAEGTQYSWQHAIVAECEGRVVGSVVGYDGAKLAELREGTFAVLRNRVGRVPDIADETEAGEHYLDSLSVAPQYQRLGIGSKLINAFCQRAFSEGAVHVGLIVDAENPNAERLYLSQGFTHVGERIFFDHKMHHLQRTKPR
;
A
#
# COMPACT_ATOMS: atom_id res chain seq x y z
N MET A 1 4.25 11.83 -57.74
CA MET A 1 3.93 12.26 -56.37
C MET A 1 3.36 11.06 -55.60
N THR A 2 4.17 10.42 -54.81
CA THR A 2 3.78 9.27 -53.95
C THR A 2 3.20 9.80 -52.66
N PRO A 3 2.01 9.36 -52.19
CA PRO A 3 1.45 9.83 -50.93
C PRO A 3 2.25 9.25 -49.75
N ASN A 4 2.69 10.13 -48.88
CA ASN A 4 3.35 9.84 -47.61
C ASN A 4 2.39 8.99 -46.74
N LYS A 5 2.72 7.72 -46.49
CA LYS A 5 2.03 6.91 -45.50
C LYS A 5 2.31 7.50 -44.10
N PRO A 6 1.28 7.76 -43.29
CA PRO A 6 1.52 8.18 -41.92
C PRO A 6 2.25 7.05 -41.16
N LEU A 7 3.37 7.39 -40.51
CA LEU A 7 4.00 6.52 -39.50
C LEU A 7 3.00 6.32 -38.36
N PHE A 8 2.37 5.16 -38.31
CA PHE A 8 1.70 4.71 -37.07
C PHE A 8 2.80 4.44 -36.04
N ILE A 9 3.01 5.39 -35.15
CA ILE A 9 3.77 5.16 -33.91
C ILE A 9 2.95 4.13 -33.12
N ASN A 10 3.43 2.90 -33.15
CA ASN A 10 2.87 1.84 -32.31
C ASN A 10 3.19 2.22 -30.86
N MET A 11 2.28 2.93 -30.20
CA MET A 11 2.39 3.24 -28.76
C MET A 11 2.17 1.93 -28.01
N ASN A 12 3.21 1.12 -27.91
CA ASN A 12 3.22 -0.04 -27.02
C ASN A 12 2.85 0.47 -25.63
N LYS A 13 1.79 -0.14 -25.07
CA LYS A 13 1.38 0.12 -23.68
C LYS A 13 2.62 -0.13 -22.81
N PRO A 14 2.99 0.80 -21.91
CA PRO A 14 4.22 0.66 -21.15
C PRO A 14 4.18 -0.66 -20.36
N GLU A 15 5.28 -1.39 -20.36
CA GLU A 15 5.41 -2.65 -19.64
C GLU A 15 5.41 -2.37 -18.15
N ILE A 16 4.50 -3.03 -17.43
CA ILE A 16 4.37 -2.93 -15.98
C ILE A 16 4.83 -4.23 -15.35
N ILE A 17 5.93 -4.17 -14.61
CA ILE A 17 6.52 -5.27 -13.85
C ILE A 17 6.04 -5.19 -12.41
N ILE A 18 5.43 -6.27 -11.90
CA ILE A 18 5.08 -6.41 -10.48
C ILE A 18 6.17 -7.28 -9.83
N ARG A 19 6.82 -6.77 -8.80
CA ARG A 19 7.91 -7.47 -8.11
C ARG A 19 7.95 -7.16 -6.62
N PRO A 20 8.54 -8.04 -5.79
CA PRO A 20 8.92 -7.67 -4.43
C PRO A 20 9.77 -6.39 -4.42
N ALA A 21 9.57 -5.57 -3.41
CA ALA A 21 10.39 -4.37 -3.25
C ALA A 21 11.81 -4.72 -2.82
N ARG A 22 12.72 -3.77 -3.00
CA ARG A 22 14.11 -3.79 -2.56
C ARG A 22 14.36 -2.59 -1.68
N ILE A 23 15.45 -2.58 -0.92
CA ILE A 23 15.81 -1.47 -0.04
C ILE A 23 15.94 -0.13 -0.79
N GLU A 24 16.36 -0.18 -2.05
CA GLU A 24 16.48 1.00 -2.93
C GLU A 24 15.12 1.62 -3.26
N ASP A 25 14.03 0.86 -3.16
CA ASP A 25 12.67 1.35 -3.40
C ASP A 25 12.09 2.14 -2.22
N ALA A 26 12.77 2.21 -1.07
CA ALA A 26 12.27 2.82 0.16
C ALA A 26 11.70 4.22 -0.03
N ALA A 27 12.37 5.08 -0.79
CA ALA A 27 11.86 6.42 -1.07
C ALA A 27 10.60 6.43 -1.96
N ALA A 28 10.44 5.43 -2.83
CA ALA A 28 9.24 5.27 -3.64
C ALA A 28 8.08 4.73 -2.80
N ILE A 29 8.35 3.74 -1.92
CA ILE A 29 7.37 3.22 -0.96
C ILE A 29 6.87 4.34 -0.05
N ALA A 30 7.77 5.17 0.50
CA ALA A 30 7.39 6.31 1.33
C ALA A 30 6.41 7.26 0.62
N ARG A 31 6.65 7.58 -0.66
CA ARG A 31 5.73 8.41 -1.45
C ARG A 31 4.37 7.74 -1.62
N THR A 32 4.35 6.45 -1.97
CA THR A 32 3.07 5.73 -2.19
C THR A 32 2.30 5.53 -0.90
N VAL A 33 2.96 5.34 0.25
CA VAL A 33 2.33 5.32 1.57
C VAL A 33 1.72 6.68 1.89
N ALA A 34 2.47 7.77 1.69
CA ALA A 34 1.95 9.12 1.89
C ALA A 34 0.75 9.42 0.99
N GLU A 35 0.78 8.99 -0.28
CA GLU A 35 -0.35 9.11 -1.21
C GLU A 35 -1.56 8.27 -0.78
N ALA A 36 -1.34 7.08 -0.20
CA ALA A 36 -2.42 6.23 0.31
C ALA A 36 -3.10 6.86 1.53
N ILE A 37 -2.34 7.49 2.43
CA ILE A 37 -2.88 8.25 3.56
C ILE A 37 -3.68 9.46 3.05
N GLY A 38 -3.15 10.18 2.04
CA GLY A 38 -3.88 11.23 1.30
C GLY A 38 -4.20 12.51 2.07
N ASP A 39 -3.86 12.60 3.35
CA ASP A 39 -4.11 13.76 4.21
C ASP A 39 -2.79 14.30 4.77
N GLU A 40 -2.42 15.50 4.32
CA GLU A 40 -1.19 16.16 4.76
C GLU A 40 -1.21 16.52 6.25
N VAL A 41 -2.37 16.82 6.83
CA VAL A 41 -2.51 17.11 8.26
C VAL A 41 -2.25 15.84 9.07
N ALA A 42 -2.83 14.71 8.66
CA ALA A 42 -2.57 13.41 9.26
C ALA A 42 -1.09 13.02 9.14
N LEU A 43 -0.48 13.18 7.96
CA LEU A 43 0.95 12.93 7.74
C LEU A 43 1.85 13.78 8.64
N ASN A 44 1.55 15.08 8.76
CA ASN A 44 2.28 15.99 9.64
C ASN A 44 2.10 15.62 11.12
N ASN A 45 0.91 15.22 11.51
CA ASN A 45 0.63 14.75 12.87
C ASN A 45 1.36 13.44 13.19
N TYR A 46 1.44 12.54 12.23
CA TYR A 46 2.09 11.24 12.37
C TYR A 46 3.62 11.33 12.30
N CYS A 47 4.16 11.91 11.24
CA CYS A 47 5.59 11.90 10.90
C CYS A 47 6.28 13.26 11.02
N GLY A 48 5.55 14.33 11.37
CA GLY A 48 6.09 15.70 11.34
C GLY A 48 6.18 16.27 9.92
N LYS A 49 6.63 17.52 9.83
CA LYS A 49 6.66 18.27 8.54
C LYS A 49 7.55 17.65 7.46
N ASP A 50 8.57 16.88 7.87
CA ASP A 50 9.46 16.15 6.95
C ASP A 50 9.04 14.70 6.76
N TYR A 51 7.72 14.47 6.68
CA TYR A 51 7.12 13.13 6.67
C TYR A 51 7.67 12.22 5.57
N LEU A 52 8.02 12.74 4.39
CA LEU A 52 8.59 11.90 3.32
C LEU A 52 9.97 11.35 3.69
N SER A 53 10.82 12.15 4.35
CA SER A 53 12.11 11.69 4.83
C SER A 53 11.95 10.67 5.95
N VAL A 54 11.03 10.90 6.88
CA VAL A 54 10.72 9.99 7.99
C VAL A 54 10.15 8.67 7.47
N LEU A 55 9.16 8.72 6.58
CA LEU A 55 8.60 7.53 5.94
C LEU A 55 9.64 6.77 5.11
N THR A 56 10.59 7.48 4.47
CA THR A 56 11.70 6.84 3.74
C THR A 56 12.60 6.06 4.69
N GLU A 57 12.90 6.59 5.87
CA GLU A 57 13.68 5.89 6.89
C GLU A 57 12.93 4.69 7.43
N ILE A 58 11.64 4.84 7.75
CA ILE A 58 10.77 3.73 8.16
C ILE A 58 10.74 2.64 7.06
N SER A 59 10.56 3.03 5.79
CA SER A 59 10.51 2.06 4.69
C SER A 59 11.83 1.36 4.42
N ARG A 60 12.95 1.98 4.77
CA ARG A 60 14.29 1.39 4.64
C ARG A 60 14.63 0.47 5.80
N ALA A 61 14.08 0.73 6.98
CA ALA A 61 14.34 -0.07 8.17
C ALA A 61 13.62 -1.42 8.08
N GLU A 62 14.25 -2.46 8.65
CA GLU A 62 13.62 -3.76 8.86
C GLU A 62 12.75 -3.72 10.13
N GLY A 63 11.74 -4.59 10.19
CA GLY A 63 10.87 -4.70 11.38
C GLY A 63 9.97 -3.48 11.62
N THR A 64 9.64 -2.71 10.58
CA THR A 64 8.64 -1.63 10.63
C THR A 64 7.43 -1.97 9.78
N GLN A 65 6.27 -1.34 10.04
CA GLN A 65 5.04 -1.57 9.27
C GLN A 65 5.24 -1.32 7.76
N TYR A 66 5.96 -0.25 7.40
CA TYR A 66 6.18 0.16 6.00
C TYR A 66 7.52 -0.30 5.42
N SER A 67 8.19 -1.27 6.05
CA SER A 67 9.45 -1.83 5.55
C SER A 67 9.33 -2.31 4.10
N TRP A 68 10.39 -2.10 3.30
CA TRP A 68 10.51 -2.66 1.95
C TRP A 68 10.27 -4.18 1.91
N GLN A 69 10.56 -4.89 3.00
CA GLN A 69 10.34 -6.34 3.13
C GLN A 69 8.86 -6.73 3.02
N HIS A 70 7.97 -5.83 3.41
CA HIS A 70 6.52 -6.01 3.39
C HIS A 70 5.85 -5.48 2.11
N ALA A 71 6.64 -4.84 1.22
CA ALA A 71 6.12 -4.19 0.03
C ALA A 71 6.25 -5.03 -1.24
N ILE A 72 5.29 -4.83 -2.14
CA ILE A 72 5.34 -5.22 -3.55
C ILE A 72 5.20 -3.93 -4.36
N VAL A 73 6.02 -3.76 -5.40
CA VAL A 73 6.02 -2.57 -6.23
C VAL A 73 5.60 -2.87 -7.66
N ALA A 74 4.99 -1.88 -8.30
CA ALA A 74 4.80 -1.83 -9.73
C ALA A 74 5.87 -0.93 -10.34
N GLU A 75 6.67 -1.49 -11.24
CA GLU A 75 7.74 -0.78 -11.95
C GLU A 75 7.35 -0.57 -13.41
N CYS A 76 7.61 0.63 -13.91
CA CYS A 76 7.46 1.02 -15.30
C CYS A 76 8.72 1.74 -15.74
N GLU A 77 9.40 1.24 -16.79
CA GLU A 77 10.62 1.84 -17.33
C GLU A 77 11.68 2.15 -16.23
N GLY A 78 11.89 1.21 -15.31
CA GLY A 78 12.84 1.34 -14.21
C GLY A 78 12.42 2.27 -13.08
N ARG A 79 11.16 2.75 -13.06
CA ARG A 79 10.61 3.63 -12.00
C ARG A 79 9.47 2.94 -11.27
N VAL A 80 9.47 3.01 -9.96
CA VAL A 80 8.33 2.57 -9.15
C VAL A 80 7.18 3.57 -9.31
N VAL A 81 6.05 3.06 -9.80
CA VAL A 81 4.83 3.83 -10.13
C VAL A 81 3.65 3.47 -9.23
N GLY A 82 3.81 2.53 -8.34
CA GLY A 82 2.82 2.15 -7.33
C GLY A 82 3.37 1.09 -6.40
N SER A 83 2.78 0.95 -5.23
CA SER A 83 3.10 -0.12 -4.29
C SER A 83 1.88 -0.57 -3.49
N VAL A 84 1.98 -1.77 -2.97
CA VAL A 84 1.15 -2.29 -1.88
C VAL A 84 2.07 -2.71 -0.75
N VAL A 85 1.71 -2.33 0.48
CA VAL A 85 2.40 -2.72 1.71
C VAL A 85 1.43 -3.46 2.59
N GLY A 86 1.89 -4.52 3.26
CA GLY A 86 1.06 -5.25 4.20
C GLY A 86 1.80 -6.41 4.84
N TYR A 87 1.27 -6.89 5.95
CA TYR A 87 1.93 -7.80 6.87
C TYR A 87 0.92 -8.70 7.57
N ASP A 88 1.41 -9.72 8.29
CA ASP A 88 0.58 -10.54 9.18
C ASP A 88 0.04 -9.66 10.32
N GLY A 89 -1.28 -9.56 10.46
CA GLY A 89 -1.93 -8.77 11.50
C GLY A 89 -1.50 -9.16 12.93
N ALA A 90 -1.10 -10.42 13.15
CA ALA A 90 -0.53 -10.85 14.43
C ALA A 90 0.78 -10.13 14.79
N LYS A 91 1.47 -9.54 13.83
CA LYS A 91 2.73 -8.80 14.02
C LYS A 91 2.55 -7.29 14.16
N LEU A 92 1.30 -6.78 14.16
CA LEU A 92 1.02 -5.35 14.22
C LEU A 92 1.79 -4.65 15.35
N ALA A 93 1.68 -5.16 16.58
CA ALA A 93 2.31 -4.53 17.75
C ALA A 93 3.85 -4.48 17.62
N GLU A 94 4.48 -5.54 17.14
CA GLU A 94 5.93 -5.62 16.92
C GLU A 94 6.38 -4.62 15.87
N LEU A 95 5.74 -4.63 14.68
CA LEU A 95 6.10 -3.79 13.56
C LEU A 95 5.83 -2.31 13.83
N ARG A 96 4.75 -2.02 14.57
CA ARG A 96 4.40 -0.67 15.03
C ARG A 96 5.44 -0.13 16.00
N GLU A 97 5.94 -0.96 16.92
CA GLU A 97 7.02 -0.54 17.82
C GLU A 97 8.30 -0.21 17.05
N GLY A 98 8.66 -0.97 16.00
CA GLY A 98 9.75 -0.63 15.10
C GLY A 98 9.54 0.72 14.41
N THR A 99 8.32 0.97 13.92
CA THR A 99 7.93 2.28 13.34
C THR A 99 8.04 3.39 14.39
N PHE A 100 7.56 3.17 15.61
CA PHE A 100 7.60 4.14 16.70
C PHE A 100 9.02 4.44 17.17
N ALA A 101 9.94 3.48 17.09
CA ALA A 101 11.36 3.73 17.39
C ALA A 101 11.95 4.79 16.43
N VAL A 102 11.64 4.70 15.13
CA VAL A 102 12.05 5.73 14.16
C VAL A 102 11.38 7.07 14.46
N LEU A 103 10.07 7.07 14.75
CA LEU A 103 9.34 8.30 15.09
C LEU A 103 9.88 8.98 16.35
N ARG A 104 10.17 8.24 17.42
CA ARG A 104 10.81 8.81 18.63
C ARG A 104 12.12 9.51 18.31
N ASN A 105 12.94 8.90 17.47
CA ASN A 105 14.25 9.46 17.10
C ASN A 105 14.14 10.70 16.21
N ARG A 106 13.17 10.70 15.27
CA ARG A 106 13.06 11.75 14.24
C ARG A 106 12.10 12.88 14.63
N VAL A 107 11.03 12.55 15.33
CA VAL A 107 9.92 13.46 15.64
C VAL A 107 9.83 13.77 17.14
N GLY A 108 10.45 12.94 17.99
CA GLY A 108 10.43 13.08 19.45
C GLY A 108 9.12 12.66 20.11
N ARG A 109 8.18 12.08 19.34
CA ARG A 109 6.88 11.62 19.83
C ARG A 109 6.40 10.43 19.03
N VAL A 110 5.42 9.71 19.54
CA VAL A 110 4.64 8.69 18.84
C VAL A 110 3.17 9.05 18.89
N PRO A 111 2.39 8.73 17.85
CA PRO A 111 0.95 8.95 17.87
C PRO A 111 0.25 7.90 18.75
N ASP A 112 -0.89 8.27 19.32
CA ASP A 112 -1.85 7.34 19.92
C ASP A 112 -2.79 6.87 18.82
N ILE A 113 -2.71 5.60 18.42
CA ILE A 113 -3.45 5.05 17.27
C ILE A 113 -4.11 3.74 17.67
N ALA A 114 -5.39 3.60 17.34
CA ALA A 114 -6.11 2.34 17.46
C ALA A 114 -5.50 1.24 16.58
N ASP A 115 -5.78 -0.01 16.88
CA ASP A 115 -5.36 -1.13 16.07
C ASP A 115 -6.27 -1.25 14.83
N GLU A 116 -5.64 -1.20 13.64
CA GLU A 116 -6.31 -1.33 12.35
C GLU A 116 -6.54 -2.78 11.93
N THR A 117 -5.78 -3.71 12.51
CA THR A 117 -5.85 -5.16 12.22
C THR A 117 -5.56 -5.98 13.46
N GLU A 118 -5.73 -7.30 13.34
CA GLU A 118 -5.49 -8.28 14.41
C GLU A 118 -5.02 -9.62 13.83
N ALA A 119 -4.67 -10.55 14.71
CA ALA A 119 -4.31 -11.91 14.31
C ALA A 119 -5.47 -12.60 13.56
N GLY A 120 -5.14 -13.37 12.54
CA GLY A 120 -6.12 -14.12 11.73
C GLY A 120 -6.23 -13.62 10.29
N GLU A 121 -5.62 -12.48 9.97
CA GLU A 121 -5.54 -11.99 8.60
C GLU A 121 -4.13 -11.49 8.26
N HIS A 122 -3.76 -11.59 6.98
CA HIS A 122 -2.69 -10.76 6.41
C HIS A 122 -3.29 -9.41 6.05
N TYR A 123 -2.78 -8.35 6.65
CA TYR A 123 -3.34 -7.02 6.52
C TYR A 123 -2.69 -6.27 5.35
N LEU A 124 -3.52 -5.81 4.41
CA LEU A 124 -3.13 -4.87 3.37
C LEU A 124 -3.26 -3.46 3.95
N ASP A 125 -2.14 -2.89 4.36
CA ASP A 125 -2.06 -1.60 5.06
C ASP A 125 -2.23 -0.42 4.09
N SER A 126 -1.44 -0.38 3.02
CA SER A 126 -1.49 0.73 2.08
C SER A 126 -1.36 0.26 0.63
N LEU A 127 -2.08 0.95 -0.26
CA LEU A 127 -2.04 0.76 -1.71
C LEU A 127 -2.14 2.12 -2.40
N SER A 128 -1.16 2.44 -3.22
CA SER A 128 -1.24 3.61 -4.10
C SER A 128 -0.63 3.34 -5.47
N VAL A 129 -1.16 4.04 -6.48
CA VAL A 129 -0.63 4.08 -7.85
C VAL A 129 -0.60 5.54 -8.28
N ALA A 130 0.57 5.99 -8.73
CA ALA A 130 0.79 7.37 -9.16
C ALA A 130 -0.29 7.81 -10.19
N PRO A 131 -0.83 9.04 -10.09
CA PRO A 131 -2.02 9.48 -10.83
C PRO A 131 -1.95 9.23 -12.34
N GLN A 132 -0.79 9.46 -12.97
CA GLN A 132 -0.57 9.29 -14.40
C GLN A 132 -0.56 7.82 -14.86
N TYR A 133 -0.49 6.87 -13.92
CA TYR A 133 -0.50 5.42 -14.18
C TYR A 133 -1.79 4.74 -13.68
N GLN A 134 -2.73 5.50 -13.14
CA GLN A 134 -4.03 4.97 -12.73
C GLN A 134 -4.86 4.52 -13.93
N ARG A 135 -5.91 3.69 -13.67
CA ARG A 135 -6.81 3.10 -14.68
C ARG A 135 -6.12 2.19 -15.72
N LEU A 136 -4.86 1.83 -15.49
CA LEU A 136 -4.13 0.83 -16.29
C LEU A 136 -4.19 -0.58 -15.69
N GLY A 137 -5.00 -0.80 -14.64
CA GLY A 137 -5.15 -2.07 -13.95
C GLY A 137 -4.00 -2.39 -12.97
N ILE A 138 -3.10 -1.43 -12.68
CA ILE A 138 -1.93 -1.64 -11.81
C ILE A 138 -2.35 -1.95 -10.38
N GLY A 139 -3.34 -1.22 -9.82
CA GLY A 139 -3.85 -1.48 -8.47
C GLY A 139 -4.37 -2.92 -8.32
N SER A 140 -5.15 -3.42 -9.29
CA SER A 140 -5.62 -4.81 -9.30
C SER A 140 -4.46 -5.82 -9.36
N LYS A 141 -3.42 -5.54 -10.14
CA LYS A 141 -2.23 -6.41 -10.20
C LYS A 141 -1.48 -6.45 -8.87
N LEU A 142 -1.31 -5.30 -8.21
CA LEU A 142 -0.68 -5.19 -6.89
C LEU A 142 -1.48 -5.95 -5.83
N ILE A 143 -2.81 -5.75 -5.76
CA ILE A 143 -3.69 -6.47 -4.83
C ILE A 143 -3.59 -7.98 -5.05
N ASN A 144 -3.67 -8.44 -6.30
CA ASN A 144 -3.58 -9.86 -6.60
C ASN A 144 -2.20 -10.45 -6.23
N ALA A 145 -1.11 -9.76 -6.53
CA ALA A 145 0.23 -10.19 -6.15
C ALA A 145 0.40 -10.28 -4.62
N PHE A 146 -0.14 -9.30 -3.88
CA PHE A 146 -0.15 -9.32 -2.43
C PHE A 146 -0.96 -10.50 -1.87
N CYS A 147 -2.19 -10.70 -2.36
CA CYS A 147 -3.02 -11.83 -1.93
C CYS A 147 -2.35 -13.18 -2.24
N GLN A 148 -1.74 -13.33 -3.42
CA GLN A 148 -1.03 -14.55 -3.79
C GLN A 148 0.14 -14.82 -2.84
N ARG A 149 0.95 -13.80 -2.51
CA ARG A 149 2.03 -13.91 -1.54
C ARG A 149 1.52 -14.33 -0.19
N ALA A 150 0.54 -13.60 0.37
CA ALA A 150 -0.05 -13.91 1.68
C ALA A 150 -0.61 -15.35 1.75
N PHE A 151 -1.33 -15.78 0.72
CA PHE A 151 -1.87 -17.15 0.66
C PHE A 151 -0.80 -18.23 0.50
N SER A 152 0.30 -17.93 -0.16
CA SER A 152 1.45 -18.85 -0.26
C SER A 152 2.21 -18.97 1.06
N GLU A 153 2.21 -17.93 1.87
CA GLU A 153 2.78 -17.87 3.22
C GLU A 153 1.86 -18.48 4.29
N GLY A 154 0.68 -18.97 3.89
CA GLY A 154 -0.23 -19.71 4.77
C GLY A 154 -1.41 -18.91 5.29
N ALA A 155 -1.56 -17.64 4.92
CA ALA A 155 -2.74 -16.86 5.28
C ALA A 155 -4.03 -17.51 4.76
N VAL A 156 -5.09 -17.48 5.56
CA VAL A 156 -6.45 -17.88 5.16
C VAL A 156 -7.22 -16.66 4.66
N HIS A 157 -6.97 -15.52 5.27
CA HIS A 157 -7.63 -14.27 4.95
C HIS A 157 -6.61 -13.16 4.66
N VAL A 158 -6.92 -12.34 3.67
CA VAL A 158 -6.29 -11.02 3.47
C VAL A 158 -7.34 -9.98 3.84
N GLY A 159 -7.02 -9.12 4.81
CA GLY A 159 -7.90 -8.06 5.30
C GLY A 159 -7.41 -6.68 4.94
N LEU A 160 -8.30 -5.70 4.96
CA LEU A 160 -8.01 -4.27 4.87
C LEU A 160 -9.14 -3.47 5.51
N ILE A 161 -8.85 -2.22 5.85
CA ILE A 161 -9.88 -1.22 6.12
C ILE A 161 -9.90 -0.17 5.01
N VAL A 162 -11.09 0.29 4.64
CA VAL A 162 -11.27 1.34 3.63
C VAL A 162 -12.27 2.37 4.16
N ASP A 163 -11.97 3.65 3.96
CA ASP A 163 -12.86 4.73 4.39
C ASP A 163 -14.23 4.59 3.71
N ALA A 164 -15.30 4.62 4.50
CA ALA A 164 -16.68 4.55 4.01
C ALA A 164 -17.02 5.71 3.04
N GLU A 165 -16.27 6.81 3.12
CA GLU A 165 -16.38 7.94 2.21
C GLU A 165 -15.54 7.79 0.92
N ASN A 166 -14.81 6.66 0.75
CA ASN A 166 -14.03 6.36 -0.46
C ASN A 166 -14.61 5.21 -1.30
N PRO A 167 -15.78 5.41 -1.96
CA PRO A 167 -16.46 4.36 -2.72
C PRO A 167 -15.66 3.89 -3.95
N ASN A 168 -14.68 4.65 -4.40
CA ASN A 168 -13.83 4.26 -5.53
C ASN A 168 -12.83 3.18 -5.12
N ALA A 169 -12.17 3.34 -3.98
CA ALA A 169 -11.27 2.34 -3.42
C ALA A 169 -12.05 1.07 -3.04
N GLU A 170 -13.20 1.24 -2.38
CA GLU A 170 -14.04 0.12 -2.00
C GLU A 170 -14.47 -0.73 -3.20
N ARG A 171 -14.97 -0.09 -4.29
CA ARG A 171 -15.31 -0.81 -5.53
C ARG A 171 -14.13 -1.56 -6.13
N LEU A 172 -12.93 -1.01 -6.03
CA LEU A 172 -11.72 -1.72 -6.49
C LEU A 172 -11.54 -3.00 -5.69
N TYR A 173 -11.57 -2.94 -4.36
CA TYR A 173 -11.39 -4.13 -3.51
C TYR A 173 -12.50 -5.16 -3.71
N LEU A 174 -13.76 -4.75 -3.76
CA LEU A 174 -14.89 -5.65 -4.05
C LEU A 174 -14.72 -6.35 -5.41
N SER A 175 -14.24 -5.63 -6.43
CA SER A 175 -13.96 -6.21 -7.76
C SER A 175 -12.81 -7.24 -7.75
N GLN A 176 -11.97 -7.22 -6.71
CA GLN A 176 -10.88 -8.18 -6.49
C GLN A 176 -11.30 -9.33 -5.56
N GLY A 177 -12.58 -9.45 -5.24
CA GLY A 177 -13.13 -10.57 -4.47
C GLY A 177 -13.06 -10.38 -2.95
N PHE A 178 -12.85 -9.17 -2.48
CA PHE A 178 -13.05 -8.82 -1.08
C PHE A 178 -14.54 -8.70 -0.77
N THR A 179 -14.92 -8.97 0.46
CA THR A 179 -16.29 -8.84 0.97
C THR A 179 -16.29 -8.12 2.31
N HIS A 180 -17.38 -7.46 2.63
CA HIS A 180 -17.56 -6.84 3.94
C HIS A 180 -17.61 -7.87 5.06
N VAL A 181 -16.85 -7.66 6.11
CA VAL A 181 -16.83 -8.51 7.32
C VAL A 181 -17.10 -7.73 8.60
N GLY A 182 -17.03 -6.39 8.56
CA GLY A 182 -17.29 -5.55 9.71
C GLY A 182 -17.03 -4.06 9.43
N GLU A 183 -17.01 -3.30 10.52
CA GLU A 183 -16.71 -1.88 10.53
C GLU A 183 -15.71 -1.60 11.67
N ARG A 184 -14.86 -0.57 11.49
CA ARG A 184 -13.93 -0.06 12.50
C ARG A 184 -14.00 1.45 12.54
N ILE A 185 -13.61 2.06 13.66
CA ILE A 185 -13.32 3.50 13.73
C ILE A 185 -11.79 3.63 13.73
N PHE A 186 -11.27 4.40 12.78
CA PHE A 186 -9.84 4.64 12.66
C PHE A 186 -9.60 6.11 12.30
N PHE A 187 -8.81 6.83 13.10
CA PHE A 187 -8.65 8.29 13.01
C PHE A 187 -9.99 9.07 12.96
N ASP A 188 -10.93 8.68 13.81
CA ASP A 188 -12.30 9.24 13.88
C ASP A 188 -13.16 9.02 12.61
N HIS A 189 -12.66 8.28 11.62
CA HIS A 189 -13.39 7.91 10.41
C HIS A 189 -14.02 6.54 10.56
N LYS A 190 -15.20 6.38 9.97
CA LYS A 190 -15.85 5.08 9.82
C LYS A 190 -15.19 4.34 8.65
N MET A 191 -14.63 3.18 8.96
CA MET A 191 -13.97 2.32 7.99
C MET A 191 -14.79 1.05 7.79
N HIS A 192 -14.91 0.61 6.54
CA HIS A 192 -15.41 -0.73 6.23
C HIS A 192 -14.23 -1.72 6.31
N HIS A 193 -14.38 -2.78 7.10
CA HIS A 193 -13.45 -3.89 7.15
C HIS A 193 -13.82 -4.90 6.08
N LEU A 194 -12.91 -5.13 5.15
CA LEU A 194 -13.09 -6.06 4.03
C LEU A 194 -12.09 -7.20 4.14
N GLN A 195 -12.52 -8.41 3.77
CA GLN A 195 -11.63 -9.57 3.70
C GLN A 195 -11.81 -10.33 2.39
N ARG A 196 -10.71 -10.90 1.90
CA ARG A 196 -10.69 -11.88 0.82
C ARG A 196 -10.15 -13.20 1.36
N THR A 197 -10.95 -14.26 1.24
CA THR A 197 -10.57 -15.61 1.68
C THR A 197 -9.80 -16.34 0.58
N LYS A 198 -8.82 -17.17 0.99
CA LYS A 198 -8.06 -18.03 0.09
C LYS A 198 -9.03 -18.94 -0.69
N PRO A 199 -8.95 -18.99 -2.01
CA PRO A 199 -9.73 -19.97 -2.80
C PRO A 199 -9.38 -21.41 -2.37
N ARG A 200 -10.40 -22.27 -2.34
CA ARG A 200 -10.24 -23.70 -2.04
C ARG A 200 -9.54 -24.42 -3.17
#